data_7cf7d35d9f37988c0e3a8cd08a5a3bee
#
_entry.id   7cf7d35d9f37988c0e3a8cd08a5a3bee
#
_cell.length_a   1.000
_cell.length_b   1.000
_cell.length_c   1.000
_cell.angle_alpha   90.00
_cell.angle_beta   90.00
_cell.angle_gamma   90.00
#
_symmetry.space_group_name_H-M   'P 1'
#
loop_
_entity.id
_entity.type
_entity.pdbx_description
1 polymer ?
#
loop_
_entity_poly.entity_id
_entity_poly.type
_entity_poly.pdbx_seq_one_letter_code
_entity_poly.pdbx_strand_id
1 'polypeptide(L)'
;DPTILFDDNKHTIKLHFEMFHGHDNLDKAISKLPIEDKKDFENYVNTKTSFSPNCMYLSKNPVIVSKFYESLFSWLTNCEDIFGFSKTSDYGTKRLYTFLTERYLPFWFEKYSRVSYAPWLFLDSNES
;
A
#
# COMPACT_ATOMS: atom_id res chain seq x y z
N ASP A 1 6.42 14.73 -8.57
CA ASP A 1 5.61 14.31 -7.44
C ASP A 1 5.45 12.80 -7.46
N PRO A 2 5.87 12.08 -6.40
CA PRO A 2 5.75 10.63 -6.35
C PRO A 2 4.33 10.13 -6.09
N THR A 3 3.34 11.01 -6.18
CA THR A 3 1.96 10.69 -5.90
C THR A 3 1.22 10.36 -7.19
N ILE A 4 0.51 9.24 -7.21
CA ILE A 4 -0.40 8.94 -8.29
C ILE A 4 -1.70 9.70 -8.04
N LEU A 5 -2.09 10.54 -9.02
CA LEU A 5 -3.38 11.17 -9.05
C LEU A 5 -4.28 10.37 -9.98
N PHE A 6 -5.45 10.01 -9.50
CA PHE A 6 -6.41 9.29 -10.30
C PHE A 6 -7.22 10.26 -11.14
N ASP A 7 -7.68 9.77 -12.27
CA ASP A 7 -8.35 10.56 -13.28
C ASP A 7 -9.44 11.44 -12.67
N ASP A 8 -9.38 12.74 -12.92
CA ASP A 8 -10.32 13.76 -12.44
C ASP A 8 -10.49 13.79 -10.91
N ASN A 9 -9.60 13.19 -10.14
CA ASN A 9 -9.73 13.01 -8.69
C ASN A 9 -11.05 12.34 -8.27
N LYS A 10 -11.67 11.60 -9.17
CA LYS A 10 -12.94 10.93 -8.92
C LYS A 10 -12.76 9.50 -8.42
N HIS A 11 -11.64 8.91 -8.72
CA HIS A 11 -11.37 7.53 -8.34
C HIS A 11 -10.66 7.47 -6.99
N THR A 12 -11.28 6.78 -6.03
CA THR A 12 -10.63 6.47 -4.76
C THR A 12 -9.57 5.39 -4.96
N ILE A 13 -8.70 5.22 -3.96
CA ILE A 13 -7.71 4.15 -3.96
C ILE A 13 -8.39 2.79 -4.16
N LYS A 14 -9.51 2.57 -3.47
CA LYS A 14 -10.27 1.33 -3.59
C LYS A 14 -10.78 1.10 -5.01
N LEU A 15 -11.43 2.10 -5.58
CA LEU A 15 -11.99 1.96 -6.93
C LEU A 15 -10.88 1.71 -7.96
N HIS A 16 -9.78 2.45 -7.87
CA HIS A 16 -8.64 2.24 -8.75
C HIS A 16 -8.07 0.83 -8.61
N PHE A 17 -7.95 0.33 -7.39
CA PHE A 17 -7.49 -1.04 -7.15
C PHE A 17 -8.42 -2.06 -7.81
N GLU A 18 -9.73 -1.91 -7.62
CA GLU A 18 -10.72 -2.85 -8.16
C GLU A 18 -10.73 -2.88 -9.68
N MET A 19 -10.49 -1.74 -10.33
CA MET A 19 -10.42 -1.67 -11.79
C MET A 19 -9.28 -2.51 -12.38
N PHE A 20 -8.17 -2.66 -11.66
CA PHE A 20 -6.97 -3.34 -12.17
C PHE A 20 -6.70 -4.69 -11.51
N HIS A 21 -7.24 -4.95 -10.34
CA HIS A 21 -6.87 -6.11 -9.53
C HIS A 21 -8.05 -6.96 -9.07
N GLY A 22 -9.23 -6.67 -9.55
CA GLY A 22 -10.41 -7.47 -9.28
C GLY A 22 -11.30 -6.89 -8.19
N HIS A 23 -12.60 -7.09 -8.38
CA HIS A 23 -13.63 -6.64 -7.47
C HIS A 23 -13.55 -7.39 -6.14
N ASP A 24 -13.80 -6.69 -5.05
CA ASP A 24 -13.81 -7.21 -3.67
C ASP A 24 -12.46 -7.72 -3.12
N ASN A 25 -11.42 -7.79 -3.91
CA ASN A 25 -10.14 -8.31 -3.43
C ASN A 25 -9.51 -7.42 -2.36
N LEU A 26 -9.63 -6.10 -2.50
CA LEU A 26 -9.13 -5.18 -1.48
C LEU A 26 -9.94 -5.32 -0.18
N ASP A 27 -11.26 -5.42 -0.25
CA ASP A 27 -12.11 -5.61 0.93
C ASP A 27 -11.77 -6.92 1.66
N LYS A 28 -11.55 -7.98 0.91
CA LYS A 28 -11.12 -9.26 1.48
C LYS A 28 -9.79 -9.15 2.21
N ALA A 29 -8.83 -8.44 1.62
CA ALA A 29 -7.54 -8.20 2.24
C ALA A 29 -7.67 -7.35 3.51
N ILE A 30 -8.48 -6.29 3.47
CA ILE A 30 -8.74 -5.44 4.63
C ILE A 30 -9.34 -6.25 5.78
N SER A 31 -10.18 -7.23 5.48
CA SER A 31 -10.80 -8.07 6.52
C SER A 31 -9.78 -8.84 7.36
N LYS A 32 -8.55 -8.98 6.89
CA LYS A 32 -7.46 -9.67 7.59
C LYS A 32 -6.57 -8.74 8.41
N LEU A 33 -6.83 -7.45 8.40
CA LEU A 33 -6.10 -6.50 9.25
C LEU A 33 -6.53 -6.60 10.71
N PRO A 34 -5.66 -6.21 11.67
CA PRO A 34 -6.07 -5.99 13.05
C PRO A 34 -7.22 -4.99 13.13
N ILE A 35 -8.07 -5.14 14.15
CA ILE A 35 -9.27 -4.32 14.28
C ILE A 35 -8.96 -2.83 14.38
N GLU A 36 -7.86 -2.46 15.01
CA GLU A 36 -7.41 -1.09 15.13
C GLU A 36 -7.04 -0.42 13.80
N ASP A 37 -6.68 -1.23 12.80
CA ASP A 37 -6.29 -0.74 11.48
C ASP A 37 -7.36 -0.93 10.42
N LYS A 38 -8.22 -1.93 10.61
CA LYS A 38 -9.24 -2.30 9.62
C LYS A 38 -10.11 -1.12 9.23
N LYS A 39 -10.72 -0.47 10.21
CA LYS A 39 -11.61 0.66 9.96
C LYS A 39 -10.88 1.86 9.37
N ASP A 40 -9.71 2.17 9.90
CA ASP A 40 -8.92 3.30 9.44
C ASP A 40 -8.41 3.09 8.01
N PHE A 41 -7.96 1.89 7.69
CA PHE A 41 -7.51 1.59 6.33
C PHE A 41 -8.67 1.54 5.34
N GLU A 42 -9.81 0.99 5.75
CA GLU A 42 -11.03 1.03 4.94
C GLU A 42 -11.42 2.46 4.61
N ASN A 43 -11.42 3.34 5.61
CA ASN A 43 -11.70 4.76 5.41
C ASN A 43 -10.68 5.42 4.48
N TYR A 44 -9.41 5.10 4.66
CA TYR A 44 -8.32 5.62 3.83
C TYR A 44 -8.52 5.27 2.36
N VAL A 45 -8.77 4.01 2.03
CA VAL A 45 -8.92 3.58 0.64
C VAL A 45 -10.23 4.05 0.01
N ASN A 46 -11.25 4.34 0.81
CA ASN A 46 -12.53 4.84 0.31
C ASN A 46 -12.58 6.36 0.14
N THR A 47 -11.67 7.10 0.74
CA THR A 47 -11.70 8.55 0.71
C THR A 47 -10.53 9.19 -0.03
N LYS A 48 -9.36 8.57 -0.01
CA LYS A 48 -8.19 9.12 -0.68
C LYS A 48 -8.23 8.86 -2.18
N THR A 49 -7.86 9.89 -2.94
CA THR A 49 -7.79 9.83 -4.40
C THR A 49 -6.36 9.84 -4.92
N SER A 50 -5.39 9.79 -4.01
CA SER A 50 -3.98 9.72 -4.36
C SER A 50 -3.20 8.97 -3.28
N PHE A 51 -2.07 8.41 -3.66
CA PHE A 51 -1.13 7.78 -2.72
C PHE A 51 0.27 7.81 -3.32
N SER A 52 1.28 7.67 -2.46
CA SER A 52 2.66 7.57 -2.90
C SER A 52 2.96 6.13 -3.31
N PRO A 53 3.09 5.83 -4.60
CA PRO A 53 3.19 4.45 -5.09
C PRO A 53 4.56 3.82 -4.88
N ASN A 54 5.57 4.64 -4.63
CA ASN A 54 6.93 4.16 -4.46
C ASN A 54 7.13 3.71 -3.01
N CYS A 55 7.56 2.48 -2.83
CA CYS A 55 7.90 1.96 -1.51
C CYS A 55 9.21 2.57 -0.98
N MET A 56 9.38 3.88 -1.16
CA MET A 56 10.57 4.60 -0.75
C MET A 56 10.25 5.48 0.46
N TYR A 57 10.36 4.88 1.64
CA TYR A 57 10.26 5.60 2.89
C TYR A 57 11.58 5.52 3.62
N LEU A 58 12.08 6.69 4.01
CA LEU A 58 13.28 6.78 4.82
C LEU A 58 12.86 7.07 6.26
N SER A 59 13.32 6.26 7.17
CA SER A 59 13.11 6.48 8.59
C SER A 59 14.44 6.40 9.33
N LYS A 60 14.66 7.36 10.22
CA LYS A 60 15.81 7.36 11.11
C LYS A 60 15.58 6.48 12.34
N ASN A 61 14.37 5.98 12.52
CA ASN A 61 14.00 5.18 13.67
C ASN A 61 13.85 3.71 13.29
N PRO A 62 14.85 2.85 13.61
CA PRO A 62 14.78 1.44 13.23
C PRO A 62 13.65 0.69 13.94
N VAL A 63 13.19 1.16 15.10
CA VAL A 63 12.07 0.55 15.81
C VAL A 63 10.78 0.71 15.01
N ILE A 64 10.55 1.89 14.44
CA ILE A 64 9.37 2.16 13.60
C ILE A 64 9.40 1.28 12.36
N VAL A 65 10.54 1.18 11.71
CA VAL A 65 10.70 0.35 10.50
C VAL A 65 10.43 -1.12 10.82
N SER A 66 10.97 -1.60 11.93
CA SER A 66 10.76 -2.98 12.38
C SER A 66 9.28 -3.27 12.65
N LYS A 67 8.58 -2.35 13.32
CA LYS A 67 7.13 -2.48 13.57
C LYS A 67 6.32 -2.48 12.28
N PHE A 68 6.72 -1.67 11.32
CA PHE A 68 6.06 -1.68 10.01
C PHE A 68 6.17 -3.05 9.34
N TYR A 69 7.36 -3.62 9.27
CA TYR A 69 7.55 -4.92 8.65
C TYR A 69 6.83 -6.04 9.39
N GLU A 70 6.78 -6.00 10.72
CA GLU A 70 5.99 -6.96 11.49
C GLU A 70 4.51 -6.88 11.13
N SER A 71 3.95 -5.68 11.07
CA SER A 71 2.55 -5.46 10.70
C SER A 71 2.27 -5.89 9.27
N LEU A 72 3.15 -5.51 8.34
CA LEU A 72 3.00 -5.86 6.93
C LEU A 72 3.01 -7.36 6.72
N PHE A 73 4.03 -8.05 7.21
CA PHE A 73 4.17 -9.49 6.98
C PHE A 73 3.08 -10.28 7.70
N SER A 74 2.66 -9.86 8.89
CA SER A 74 1.54 -10.46 9.57
C SER A 74 0.26 -10.37 8.74
N TRP A 75 -0.01 -9.20 8.19
CA TRP A 75 -1.18 -8.99 7.34
C TRP A 75 -1.11 -9.81 6.05
N LEU A 76 0.01 -9.76 5.35
CA LEU A 76 0.17 -10.51 4.10
C LEU A 76 0.07 -12.02 4.33
N THR A 77 0.62 -12.52 5.43
CA THR A 77 0.50 -13.94 5.80
C THR A 77 -0.97 -14.31 6.02
N ASN A 78 -1.73 -13.46 6.69
CA ASN A 78 -3.16 -13.70 6.88
C ASN A 78 -3.94 -13.64 5.56
N CYS A 79 -3.50 -12.83 4.61
CA CYS A 79 -4.11 -12.76 3.28
C CYS A 79 -3.87 -14.04 2.47
N GLU A 80 -2.87 -14.84 2.81
CA GLU A 80 -2.63 -16.11 2.13
C GLU A 80 -3.81 -17.08 2.26
N ASP A 81 -4.60 -16.96 3.32
CA ASP A 81 -5.82 -17.76 3.49
C ASP A 81 -6.87 -17.46 2.41
N ILE A 82 -6.82 -16.27 1.82
CA ILE A 82 -7.78 -15.84 0.79
C ILE A 82 -7.22 -16.06 -0.60
N PHE A 83 -6.00 -15.57 -0.84
CA PHE A 83 -5.43 -15.50 -2.19
C PHE A 83 -4.46 -16.64 -2.48
N GLY A 84 -3.98 -17.32 -1.46
CA GLY A 84 -2.93 -18.30 -1.58
C GLY A 84 -1.58 -17.66 -1.87
N PHE A 85 -0.54 -18.41 -1.66
CA PHE A 85 0.81 -18.09 -2.10
C PHE A 85 1.62 -19.38 -2.15
N SER A 86 1.91 -19.85 -3.34
CA SER A 86 2.73 -21.04 -3.54
C SER A 86 3.82 -20.75 -4.56
N LYS A 87 4.79 -21.65 -4.66
CA LYS A 87 5.85 -21.54 -5.66
C LYS A 87 5.29 -21.55 -7.09
N THR A 88 4.07 -22.09 -7.25
CA THR A 88 3.38 -22.18 -8.53
C THR A 88 2.33 -21.08 -8.71
N SER A 89 2.22 -20.12 -7.78
CA SER A 89 1.31 -18.99 -7.91
C SER A 89 1.63 -18.22 -9.19
N ASP A 90 0.59 -17.79 -9.89
CA ASP A 90 0.77 -17.03 -11.11
C ASP A 90 1.32 -15.64 -10.83
N TYR A 91 1.72 -14.97 -11.89
CA TYR A 91 2.28 -13.61 -11.80
C TYR A 91 1.27 -12.61 -11.26
N GLY A 92 0.00 -12.77 -11.61
CA GLY A 92 -1.08 -11.89 -11.11
C GLY A 92 -1.23 -11.97 -9.60
N THR A 93 -1.23 -13.18 -9.03
CA THR A 93 -1.32 -13.37 -7.58
C THR A 93 -0.11 -12.76 -6.87
N LYS A 94 1.10 -12.95 -7.39
CA LYS A 94 2.32 -12.36 -6.81
C LYS A 94 2.27 -10.84 -6.83
N ARG A 95 1.80 -10.26 -7.92
CA ARG A 95 1.68 -8.82 -8.05
C ARG A 95 0.62 -8.25 -7.12
N LEU A 96 -0.43 -9.01 -6.81
CA LEU A 96 -1.48 -8.57 -5.89
C LEU A 96 -0.88 -8.19 -4.53
N TYR A 97 0.02 -9.01 -4.00
CA TYR A 97 0.68 -8.71 -2.73
C TYR A 97 1.53 -7.44 -2.79
N THR A 98 2.22 -7.22 -3.90
CA THR A 98 2.96 -5.99 -4.12
C THR A 98 2.04 -4.77 -4.12
N PHE A 99 0.91 -4.86 -4.82
CA PHE A 99 -0.06 -3.77 -4.89
C PHE A 99 -0.72 -3.47 -3.55
N LEU A 100 -0.98 -4.50 -2.75
CA LEU A 100 -1.48 -4.33 -1.38
C LEU A 100 -0.43 -3.60 -0.52
N THR A 101 0.83 -4.00 -0.63
CA THR A 101 1.94 -3.38 0.10
C THR A 101 2.08 -1.91 -0.26
N GLU A 102 2.01 -1.56 -1.54
CA GLU A 102 2.14 -0.18 -2.01
C GLU A 102 1.08 0.75 -1.42
N ARG A 103 -0.11 0.23 -1.15
CA ARG A 103 -1.20 1.03 -0.58
C ARG A 103 -1.17 1.06 0.95
N TYR A 104 -0.73 -0.02 1.56
CA TYR A 104 -0.63 -0.12 3.02
C TYR A 104 0.49 0.74 3.59
N LEU A 105 1.62 0.82 2.89
CA LEU A 105 2.82 1.49 3.37
C LEU A 105 2.58 2.97 3.69
N PRO A 106 2.06 3.81 2.77
CA PRO A 106 1.79 5.21 3.10
C PRO A 106 0.74 5.36 4.20
N PHE A 107 -0.29 4.53 4.21
CA PHE A 107 -1.30 4.52 5.26
C PHE A 107 -0.66 4.27 6.64
N TRP A 108 0.16 3.22 6.75
CA TRP A 108 0.75 2.83 8.02
C TRP A 108 1.68 3.91 8.58
N PHE A 109 2.54 4.46 7.73
CA PHE A 109 3.46 5.51 8.18
C PHE A 109 2.74 6.81 8.54
N GLU A 110 1.68 7.17 7.83
CA GLU A 110 0.86 8.32 8.19
C GLU A 110 0.17 8.14 9.55
N LYS A 111 -0.26 6.92 9.85
CA LYS A 111 -0.95 6.61 11.11
C LYS A 111 0.02 6.51 12.29
N TYR A 112 1.16 5.88 12.11
CA TYR A 112 2.04 5.48 13.21
C TYR A 112 3.34 6.28 13.31
N SER A 113 3.59 7.20 12.39
CA SER A 113 4.80 8.01 12.43
C SER A 113 4.54 9.42 11.92
N ARG A 114 5.53 10.30 12.12
CA ARG A 114 5.51 11.61 11.47
C ARG A 114 6.08 11.47 10.08
N VAL A 115 5.26 11.82 9.08
CA VAL A 115 5.66 11.75 7.68
C VAL A 115 5.89 13.15 7.16
N SER A 116 7.04 13.37 6.55
CA SER A 116 7.34 14.57 5.77
C SER A 116 7.56 14.15 4.33
N TYR A 117 6.91 14.84 3.41
CA TYR A 117 7.07 14.58 1.98
C TYR A 117 8.12 15.52 1.41
N ALA A 118 9.20 14.93 0.88
CA ALA A 118 10.22 15.68 0.18
C ALA A 118 9.86 15.78 -1.31
N PRO A 119 10.23 16.88 -1.99
CA PRO A 119 10.09 16.96 -3.43
C PRO A 119 10.86 15.82 -4.10
N TRP A 120 10.23 15.19 -5.09
CA TRP A 120 10.90 14.16 -5.85
C TRP A 120 11.74 14.81 -6.95
N LEU A 121 13.05 14.64 -6.84
CA LEU A 121 13.99 15.12 -7.86
C LEU A 121 14.34 13.96 -8.78
N PHE A 122 13.98 14.10 -10.04
CA PHE A 122 14.40 13.17 -11.06
C PHE A 122 15.71 13.69 -11.67
N LEU A 123 16.80 13.00 -11.36
CA LEU A 123 18.11 13.36 -11.90
C LEU A 123 18.40 12.48 -13.11
N ASP A 124 18.52 13.13 -14.28
CA ASP A 124 19.00 12.46 -15.47
C ASP A 124 20.52 12.33 -15.38
N SER A 125 21.03 11.11 -15.51
CA SER A 125 22.46 10.83 -15.46
C SER A 125 23.25 11.51 -16.57
N ASN A 126 22.59 12.03 -17.59
CA ASN A 126 23.21 12.80 -18.67
C ASN A 126 23.31 14.30 -18.36
N GLU A 127 22.70 14.75 -17.28
CA GLU A 127 22.84 16.12 -16.78
C GLU A 127 23.88 16.12 -15.66
N SER A 128 25.07 16.33 -16.05
CA SER A 128 26.19 16.47 -15.10
C SER A 128 26.46 17.92 -14.75
#